data_042f2e54ac35da8496f4da6aab8fbbf9
#
_entry.id   042f2e54ac35da8496f4da6aab8fbbf9
#
_cell.length_a   1.000
_cell.length_b   1.000
_cell.length_c   1.000
_cell.angle_alpha   90.00
_cell.angle_beta   90.00
_cell.angle_gamma   90.00
#
_symmetry.space_group_name_H-M   'P 1'
#
loop_
_entity.id
_entity.type
_entity.pdbx_description
1 polymer ?
#
loop_
_entity_poly.entity_id
_entity_poly.type
_entity_poly.pdbx_seq_one_letter_code
_entity_poly.pdbx_strand_id
1 'polypeptide(L)'
;MREFVGALIVVLAIAPEASPQPVAIRAIAFDEAIRLALERNPTVAQAATSIARADAILQRARAVTLPNINAQVSSTTLDAAQGFEAGITRPRNQVTFGGTVTMPVLAPARWAATARARADIEVATLSTTEVRQQVAVATAQTYLAVIRAHRQIEVEERALENARAHLDYAQRRLEGGLGSRLNMLRASQEAMVGEARLENAELALRQSWEALGVLLAEDGPVDAAGEPAFAVPASIDEASWALSRPDLLAQNAIVRSAERVVRDSWKDVAPSAEASFDPQYVTPAGLFQPSRTWRFTVSLTQPLYLGGLQRAVTREREIVVDAARFALTGLEIQARSEVRLARASVTSFDRSLASVRAAEARAAEVLSITTTSFEVGATTNIEVIDAQRSARDAGTAVALAEDAVQRARLDLLVALGEFPQ
;
A
#
# COMPACT_ATOMS: atom_id res chain seq x y z
N MET A 1 39.15 -19.65 63.60
CA MET A 1 40.09 -18.48 63.65
C MET A 1 40.18 -17.83 62.32
N ARG A 2 39.84 -16.55 62.29
CA ARG A 2 40.02 -15.52 61.25
C ARG A 2 39.12 -15.59 60.01
N GLU A 3 38.07 -14.85 60.11
CA GLU A 3 37.21 -14.31 59.09
C GLU A 3 38.00 -13.41 58.10
N PHE A 4 37.68 -13.51 56.82
CA PHE A 4 37.98 -12.43 55.86
C PHE A 4 36.67 -12.01 55.18
N VAL A 5 36.12 -10.90 55.69
CA VAL A 5 35.06 -10.18 55.06
C VAL A 5 35.66 -9.33 53.92
N GLY A 6 35.41 -9.74 52.68
CA GLY A 6 35.76 -8.96 51.49
C GLY A 6 34.59 -8.01 51.08
N ALA A 7 34.72 -6.73 51.34
CA ALA A 7 33.77 -5.72 50.88
C ALA A 7 33.84 -5.54 49.36
N LEU A 8 32.76 -5.89 48.63
CA LEU A 8 32.59 -5.64 47.21
C LEU A 8 32.10 -4.21 47.01
N ILE A 9 33.03 -3.30 46.63
CA ILE A 9 32.65 -1.93 46.22
C ILE A 9 32.11 -2.00 44.79
N VAL A 10 30.77 -1.89 44.65
CA VAL A 10 30.12 -1.69 43.37
C VAL A 10 30.27 -0.22 42.96
N VAL A 11 31.17 0.06 42.05
CA VAL A 11 31.30 1.35 41.39
C VAL A 11 30.18 1.44 40.36
N LEU A 12 29.10 2.17 40.66
CA LEU A 12 28.07 2.51 39.73
C LEU A 12 28.65 3.54 38.75
N ALA A 13 29.07 3.10 37.57
CA ALA A 13 29.45 3.98 36.47
C ALA A 13 28.15 4.66 35.95
N ILE A 14 27.95 5.92 36.33
CA ILE A 14 26.92 6.80 35.70
C ILE A 14 27.39 7.04 34.26
N ALA A 15 26.81 6.31 33.29
CA ALA A 15 26.96 6.65 31.90
C ALA A 15 26.36 8.07 31.68
N PRO A 16 27.06 8.97 30.99
CA PRO A 16 26.48 10.25 30.63
C PRO A 16 25.25 9.98 29.75
N GLU A 17 24.08 10.52 30.14
CA GLU A 17 22.91 10.58 29.29
C GLU A 17 23.34 11.27 27.98
N ALA A 18 23.36 10.50 26.90
CA ALA A 18 23.56 11.04 25.57
C ALA A 18 22.38 11.99 25.30
N SER A 19 22.65 13.30 25.33
CA SER A 19 21.68 14.29 24.86
C SER A 19 21.24 13.88 23.47
N PRO A 20 19.94 13.84 23.15
CA PRO A 20 19.46 13.53 21.82
C PRO A 20 20.08 14.58 20.87
N GLN A 21 20.97 14.13 20.00
CA GLN A 21 21.46 14.98 18.93
C GLN A 21 20.25 15.36 18.08
N PRO A 22 20.08 16.63 17.68
CA PRO A 22 19.04 17.01 16.77
C PRO A 22 19.19 16.15 15.52
N VAL A 23 18.19 15.33 15.23
CA VAL A 23 18.15 14.52 14.01
C VAL A 23 18.19 15.50 12.85
N ALA A 24 19.27 15.51 12.09
CA ALA A 24 19.40 16.38 10.93
C ALA A 24 18.31 15.96 9.92
N ILE A 25 17.33 16.84 9.71
CA ILE A 25 16.24 16.59 8.79
C ILE A 25 16.83 16.52 7.39
N ARG A 26 16.69 15.36 6.75
CA ARG A 26 17.20 15.12 5.41
C ARG A 26 16.19 15.62 4.39
N ALA A 27 16.59 16.57 3.54
CA ALA A 27 15.79 17.00 2.40
C ALA A 27 16.02 16.07 1.21
N ILE A 28 14.95 15.56 0.62
CA ILE A 28 14.98 14.58 -0.48
C ILE A 28 14.24 15.15 -1.70
N ALA A 29 14.76 14.91 -2.91
CA ALA A 29 14.10 15.26 -4.15
C ALA A 29 12.87 14.36 -4.41
N PHE A 30 11.90 14.86 -5.17
CA PHE A 30 10.63 14.16 -5.44
C PHE A 30 10.85 12.76 -6.03
N ASP A 31 11.67 12.64 -7.08
CA ASP A 31 11.91 11.35 -7.76
C ASP A 31 12.64 10.35 -6.84
N GLU A 32 13.56 10.86 -6.00
CA GLU A 32 14.23 10.05 -4.99
C GLU A 32 13.23 9.56 -3.92
N ALA A 33 12.29 10.39 -3.49
CA ALA A 33 11.25 10.01 -2.54
C ALA A 33 10.36 8.89 -3.10
N ILE A 34 9.90 9.02 -4.35
CA ILE A 34 9.11 7.96 -5.01
C ILE A 34 9.91 6.67 -5.11
N ARG A 35 11.18 6.73 -5.54
CA ARG A 35 12.04 5.56 -5.66
C ARG A 35 12.25 4.87 -4.30
N LEU A 36 12.59 5.61 -3.26
CA LEU A 36 12.79 5.06 -1.90
C LEU A 36 11.51 4.42 -1.36
N ALA A 37 10.35 5.06 -1.54
CA ALA A 37 9.06 4.49 -1.14
C ALA A 37 8.81 3.15 -1.85
N LEU A 38 9.04 3.07 -3.16
CA LEU A 38 8.82 1.84 -3.92
C LEU A 38 9.83 0.73 -3.60
N GLU A 39 11.04 1.07 -3.13
CA GLU A 39 12.08 0.11 -2.76
C GLU A 39 11.95 -0.38 -1.30
N ARG A 40 11.57 0.49 -0.37
CA ARG A 40 11.69 0.23 1.07
C ARG A 40 10.35 0.10 1.80
N ASN A 41 9.25 0.63 1.22
CA ASN A 41 7.98 0.63 1.92
C ASN A 41 7.48 -0.80 2.22
N PRO A 42 7.15 -1.12 3.49
CA PRO A 42 6.70 -2.45 3.89
C PRO A 42 5.45 -2.93 3.14
N THR A 43 4.56 -2.03 2.74
CA THR A 43 3.35 -2.38 1.98
C THR A 43 3.71 -2.91 0.59
N VAL A 44 4.70 -2.32 -0.09
CA VAL A 44 5.22 -2.80 -1.37
C VAL A 44 5.92 -4.17 -1.19
N ALA A 45 6.73 -4.32 -0.15
CA ALA A 45 7.37 -5.58 0.19
C ALA A 45 6.33 -6.67 0.47
N GLN A 46 5.28 -6.35 1.24
CA GLN A 46 4.16 -7.27 1.50
C GLN A 46 3.43 -7.66 0.20
N ALA A 47 3.15 -6.72 -0.69
CA ALA A 47 2.52 -7.02 -1.98
C ALA A 47 3.40 -7.95 -2.82
N ALA A 48 4.72 -7.76 -2.83
CA ALA A 48 5.66 -8.65 -3.53
C ALA A 48 5.64 -10.10 -2.99
N THR A 49 5.33 -10.31 -1.71
CA THR A 49 5.17 -11.67 -1.16
C THR A 49 3.99 -12.43 -1.76
N SER A 50 2.97 -11.72 -2.29
CA SER A 50 1.84 -12.35 -2.97
C SER A 50 2.28 -13.07 -4.25
N ILE A 51 3.26 -12.55 -4.97
CA ILE A 51 3.85 -13.17 -6.16
C ILE A 51 4.60 -14.45 -5.75
N ALA A 52 5.44 -14.38 -4.70
CA ALA A 52 6.15 -15.54 -4.18
C ALA A 52 5.17 -16.64 -3.68
N ARG A 53 4.07 -16.23 -3.05
CA ARG A 53 2.99 -17.15 -2.65
C ARG A 53 2.32 -17.81 -3.85
N ALA A 54 2.02 -17.04 -4.90
CA ALA A 54 1.42 -17.57 -6.14
C ALA A 54 2.37 -18.56 -6.83
N ASP A 55 3.69 -18.29 -6.85
CA ASP A 55 4.69 -19.22 -7.37
C ASP A 55 4.76 -20.51 -6.54
N ALA A 56 4.75 -20.42 -5.21
CA ALA A 56 4.69 -21.58 -4.33
C ALA A 56 3.42 -22.43 -4.57
N ILE A 57 2.27 -21.78 -4.83
CA ILE A 57 1.03 -22.47 -5.21
C ILE A 57 1.21 -23.20 -6.57
N LEU A 58 1.86 -22.57 -7.54
CA LEU A 58 2.19 -23.23 -8.82
C LEU A 58 3.12 -24.43 -8.63
N GLN A 59 4.16 -24.29 -7.79
CA GLN A 59 5.06 -25.40 -7.47
C GLN A 59 4.28 -26.57 -6.82
N ARG A 60 3.38 -26.27 -5.87
CA ARG A 60 2.50 -27.26 -5.26
C ARG A 60 1.59 -27.94 -6.30
N ALA A 61 0.98 -27.15 -7.19
CA ALA A 61 0.13 -27.70 -8.25
C ALA A 61 0.91 -28.61 -9.23
N ARG A 62 2.18 -28.29 -9.52
CA ARG A 62 3.07 -29.15 -10.30
C ARG A 62 3.46 -30.41 -9.54
N ALA A 63 3.77 -30.31 -8.26
CA ALA A 63 4.17 -31.46 -7.45
C ALA A 63 3.10 -32.55 -7.41
N VAL A 64 1.81 -32.18 -7.42
CA VAL A 64 0.70 -33.15 -7.47
C VAL A 64 0.63 -33.94 -8.81
N THR A 65 1.34 -33.48 -9.86
CA THR A 65 1.44 -34.19 -11.16
C THR A 65 2.68 -35.06 -11.26
N LEU A 66 3.55 -35.07 -10.23
CA LEU A 66 4.76 -35.88 -10.14
C LEU A 66 4.51 -37.19 -9.39
N PRO A 67 5.41 -38.20 -9.50
CA PRO A 67 5.34 -39.41 -8.69
C PRO A 67 5.40 -39.06 -7.19
N ASN A 68 4.53 -39.74 -6.42
CA ASN A 68 4.53 -39.70 -4.97
C ASN A 68 5.04 -41.04 -4.43
N ILE A 69 5.95 -41.00 -3.47
CA ILE A 69 6.55 -42.19 -2.87
C ILE A 69 6.25 -42.15 -1.36
N ASN A 70 5.54 -43.16 -0.89
CA ASN A 70 5.25 -43.35 0.52
C ASN A 70 5.85 -44.65 1.01
N ALA A 71 6.38 -44.68 2.22
CA ALA A 71 6.80 -45.86 2.90
C ALA A 71 5.97 -46.02 4.20
N GLN A 72 5.56 -47.23 4.52
CA GLN A 72 4.81 -47.50 5.71
C GLN A 72 5.33 -48.77 6.41
N VAL A 73 5.29 -48.78 7.72
CA VAL A 73 5.53 -49.95 8.56
C VAL A 73 4.30 -50.15 9.44
N SER A 74 3.75 -51.33 9.39
CA SER A 74 2.61 -51.69 10.26
C SER A 74 2.92 -52.95 11.05
N SER A 75 2.55 -52.94 12.33
CA SER A 75 2.61 -54.11 13.20
C SER A 75 1.17 -54.51 13.56
N THR A 76 0.81 -55.72 13.19
CA THR A 76 -0.51 -56.28 13.47
C THR A 76 -0.37 -57.41 14.50
N THR A 77 -1.11 -57.30 15.64
CA THR A 77 -1.21 -58.34 16.63
C THR A 77 -2.64 -58.81 16.71
N LEU A 78 -2.85 -60.10 16.48
CA LEU A 78 -4.15 -60.77 16.62
C LEU A 78 -4.29 -61.40 18.00
N ASP A 79 -5.50 -61.68 18.41
CA ASP A 79 -5.82 -62.42 19.65
C ASP A 79 -5.23 -63.83 19.66
N ALA A 80 -5.30 -64.51 18.51
CA ALA A 80 -4.70 -65.81 18.23
C ALA A 80 -4.14 -65.89 16.82
N ALA A 81 -3.21 -66.80 16.62
CA ALA A 81 -2.78 -67.20 15.26
C ALA A 81 -3.94 -67.92 14.55
N GLN A 82 -4.16 -67.57 13.28
CA GLN A 82 -5.18 -68.18 12.45
C GLN A 82 -4.54 -69.17 11.48
N GLY A 83 -5.12 -70.35 11.33
CA GLY A 83 -4.58 -71.39 10.45
C GLY A 83 -5.46 -72.62 10.36
N PHE A 84 -4.99 -73.59 9.61
CA PHE A 84 -5.56 -74.92 9.46
C PHE A 84 -4.53 -75.94 9.92
N GLU A 85 -4.93 -77.26 9.96
CA GLU A 85 -3.99 -78.37 10.28
C GLU A 85 -2.70 -78.33 9.44
N ALA A 86 -2.76 -77.80 8.21
CA ALA A 86 -1.64 -77.70 7.31
C ALA A 86 -0.66 -76.55 7.58
N GLY A 87 -1.00 -75.60 8.48
CA GLY A 87 -0.13 -74.52 8.87
C GLY A 87 -0.81 -73.20 9.18
N ILE A 88 -0.05 -72.24 9.69
CA ILE A 88 -0.50 -70.89 10.10
C ILE A 88 -0.68 -70.00 8.87
N THR A 89 -1.89 -69.57 8.58
CA THR A 89 -2.20 -68.65 7.48
C THR A 89 -1.96 -67.20 7.87
N ARG A 90 -2.25 -66.85 9.14
CA ARG A 90 -1.96 -65.50 9.71
C ARG A 90 -1.28 -65.65 11.07
N PRO A 91 -0.01 -65.34 11.21
CA PRO A 91 0.69 -65.29 12.50
C PRO A 91 0.02 -64.33 13.45
N ARG A 92 0.11 -64.64 14.77
CA ARG A 92 -0.42 -63.75 15.85
C ARG A 92 0.19 -62.35 15.78
N ASN A 93 1.50 -62.30 15.59
CA ASN A 93 2.25 -61.03 15.41
C ASN A 93 2.86 -61.00 14.03
N GLN A 94 2.58 -59.92 13.31
CA GLN A 94 3.10 -59.74 11.94
C GLN A 94 3.53 -58.31 11.73
N VAL A 95 4.71 -58.11 11.24
CA VAL A 95 5.23 -56.79 10.78
C VAL A 95 5.26 -56.72 9.27
N THR A 96 4.68 -55.67 8.74
CA THR A 96 4.65 -55.40 7.31
C THR A 96 5.42 -54.14 7.01
N PHE A 97 6.41 -54.21 6.17
CA PHE A 97 7.11 -53.08 5.55
C PHE A 97 6.53 -52.94 4.16
N GLY A 98 5.97 -51.76 3.85
CA GLY A 98 5.39 -51.49 2.54
C GLY A 98 5.87 -50.16 1.99
N GLY A 99 5.82 -50.06 0.67
CA GLY A 99 5.99 -48.80 -0.03
C GLY A 99 4.91 -48.65 -1.10
N THR A 100 4.55 -47.43 -1.42
CA THR A 100 3.66 -47.16 -2.54
C THR A 100 4.24 -46.00 -3.35
N VAL A 101 4.46 -46.28 -4.65
CA VAL A 101 4.80 -45.25 -5.64
C VAL A 101 3.57 -45.02 -6.49
N THR A 102 3.00 -43.80 -6.44
CA THR A 102 1.86 -43.44 -7.29
C THR A 102 2.24 -42.37 -8.27
N MET A 103 1.82 -42.51 -9.52
CA MET A 103 2.06 -41.54 -10.58
C MET A 103 0.79 -41.29 -11.40
N PRO A 104 0.32 -40.03 -11.48
CA PRO A 104 -0.78 -39.67 -12.38
C PRO A 104 -0.31 -39.72 -13.83
N VAL A 105 -0.84 -40.67 -14.64
CA VAL A 105 -0.52 -40.82 -16.06
C VAL A 105 -1.39 -39.94 -16.92
N LEU A 106 -2.67 -39.85 -16.58
CA LEU A 106 -3.66 -38.96 -17.20
C LEU A 106 -4.41 -38.22 -16.10
N ALA A 107 -4.20 -36.92 -15.98
CA ALA A 107 -4.76 -36.13 -14.90
C ALA A 107 -5.25 -34.73 -15.35
N PRO A 108 -6.27 -34.64 -16.23
CA PRO A 108 -6.72 -33.38 -16.81
C PRO A 108 -7.08 -32.33 -15.79
N ALA A 109 -7.74 -32.72 -14.69
CA ALA A 109 -8.08 -31.81 -13.59
C ALA A 109 -6.83 -31.22 -12.88
N ARG A 110 -5.78 -32.06 -12.66
CA ARG A 110 -4.51 -31.58 -12.06
C ARG A 110 -3.76 -30.65 -13.01
N TRP A 111 -3.80 -30.90 -14.32
CA TRP A 111 -3.21 -30.00 -15.32
C TRP A 111 -3.98 -28.69 -15.43
N ALA A 112 -5.32 -28.71 -15.32
CA ALA A 112 -6.14 -27.50 -15.22
C ALA A 112 -5.77 -26.67 -13.98
N ALA A 113 -5.60 -27.30 -12.80
CA ALA A 113 -5.16 -26.63 -11.59
C ALA A 113 -3.77 -25.97 -11.75
N THR A 114 -2.82 -26.66 -12.43
CA THR A 114 -1.50 -26.08 -12.75
C THR A 114 -1.61 -24.88 -13.71
N ALA A 115 -2.48 -24.95 -14.71
CA ALA A 115 -2.70 -23.86 -15.65
C ALA A 115 -3.37 -22.66 -14.97
N ARG A 116 -4.30 -22.89 -14.03
CA ARG A 116 -4.91 -21.86 -13.18
C ARG A 116 -3.86 -21.20 -12.30
N ALA A 117 -3.07 -21.98 -11.56
CA ALA A 117 -2.03 -21.43 -10.68
C ALA A 117 -1.00 -20.57 -11.44
N ARG A 118 -0.73 -20.88 -12.73
CA ARG A 118 0.10 -20.03 -13.59
C ARG A 118 -0.58 -18.72 -13.94
N ALA A 119 -1.89 -18.71 -14.21
CA ALA A 119 -2.64 -17.47 -14.44
C ALA A 119 -2.73 -16.61 -13.17
N ASP A 120 -2.82 -17.23 -11.99
CA ASP A 120 -2.87 -16.53 -10.72
C ASP A 120 -1.56 -15.79 -10.39
N ILE A 121 -0.39 -16.21 -10.95
CA ILE A 121 0.86 -15.44 -10.88
C ILE A 121 0.73 -14.13 -11.67
N GLU A 122 0.14 -14.16 -12.86
CA GLU A 122 -0.10 -12.93 -13.66
C GLU A 122 -0.99 -11.95 -12.88
N VAL A 123 -2.07 -12.46 -12.28
CA VAL A 123 -2.95 -11.64 -11.41
C VAL A 123 -2.17 -11.05 -10.24
N ALA A 124 -1.39 -11.86 -9.52
CA ALA A 124 -0.60 -11.37 -8.38
C ALA A 124 0.44 -10.31 -8.79
N THR A 125 1.06 -10.46 -9.96
CA THR A 125 2.02 -9.49 -10.50
C THR A 125 1.36 -8.16 -10.81
N LEU A 126 0.22 -8.16 -11.51
CA LEU A 126 -0.50 -6.94 -11.87
C LEU A 126 -1.10 -6.25 -10.63
N SER A 127 -1.66 -7.03 -9.68
CA SER A 127 -2.13 -6.46 -8.41
C SER A 127 -0.98 -5.85 -7.58
N THR A 128 0.22 -6.43 -7.63
CA THR A 128 1.40 -5.84 -6.99
C THR A 128 1.78 -4.52 -7.66
N THR A 129 1.67 -4.41 -8.98
CA THR A 129 1.90 -3.15 -9.71
C THR A 129 0.90 -2.08 -9.30
N GLU A 130 -0.36 -2.43 -9.11
CA GLU A 130 -1.40 -1.51 -8.59
C GLU A 130 -1.04 -1.00 -7.19
N VAL A 131 -0.63 -1.88 -6.26
CA VAL A 131 -0.20 -1.47 -4.90
C VAL A 131 1.02 -0.54 -4.97
N ARG A 132 1.99 -0.82 -5.84
CA ARG A 132 3.15 0.07 -6.06
C ARG A 132 2.71 1.46 -6.50
N GLN A 133 1.76 1.56 -7.44
CA GLN A 133 1.19 2.84 -7.86
C GLN A 133 0.50 3.55 -6.70
N GLN A 134 -0.31 2.86 -5.90
CA GLN A 134 -0.98 3.45 -4.73
C GLN A 134 0.02 4.03 -3.73
N VAL A 135 1.12 3.32 -3.44
CA VAL A 135 2.19 3.82 -2.55
C VAL A 135 2.90 5.02 -3.16
N ALA A 136 3.19 5.01 -4.46
CA ALA A 136 3.79 6.15 -5.16
C ALA A 136 2.89 7.39 -5.10
N VAL A 137 1.58 7.23 -5.32
CA VAL A 137 0.59 8.32 -5.23
C VAL A 137 0.51 8.87 -3.81
N ALA A 138 0.43 8.01 -2.79
CA ALA A 138 0.42 8.43 -1.40
C ALA A 138 1.68 9.22 -1.03
N THR A 139 2.85 8.75 -1.50
CA THR A 139 4.13 9.44 -1.30
C THR A 139 4.14 10.82 -1.98
N ALA A 140 3.68 10.90 -3.23
CA ALA A 140 3.59 12.15 -3.97
C ALA A 140 2.66 13.16 -3.27
N GLN A 141 1.49 12.72 -2.81
CA GLN A 141 0.54 13.57 -2.08
C GLN A 141 1.09 14.06 -0.74
N THR A 142 1.82 13.21 -0.02
CA THR A 142 2.46 13.58 1.25
C THR A 142 3.63 14.53 1.01
N TYR A 143 4.42 14.32 -0.05
CA TYR A 143 5.48 15.23 -0.46
C TYR A 143 4.93 16.63 -0.77
N LEU A 144 3.83 16.74 -1.53
CA LEU A 144 3.14 18.00 -1.78
C LEU A 144 2.60 18.64 -0.50
N ALA A 145 2.17 17.83 0.49
CA ALA A 145 1.74 18.35 1.77
C ALA A 145 2.89 19.02 2.55
N VAL A 146 4.13 18.50 2.45
CA VAL A 146 5.32 19.16 3.02
C VAL A 146 5.57 20.50 2.34
N ILE A 147 5.54 20.57 1.02
CA ILE A 147 5.70 21.82 0.27
C ILE A 147 4.65 22.86 0.67
N ARG A 148 3.39 22.43 0.78
CA ARG A 148 2.30 23.31 1.23
C ARG A 148 2.54 23.82 2.65
N ALA A 149 3.03 22.97 3.57
CA ALA A 149 3.30 23.36 4.95
C ALA A 149 4.42 24.41 5.03
N HIS A 150 5.47 24.29 4.22
CA HIS A 150 6.50 25.31 4.09
C HIS A 150 5.93 26.67 3.64
N ARG A 151 5.10 26.67 2.59
CA ARG A 151 4.44 27.90 2.11
C ARG A 151 3.54 28.53 3.17
N GLN A 152 2.83 27.71 3.95
CA GLN A 152 1.98 28.22 5.04
C GLN A 152 2.82 28.91 6.12
N ILE A 153 3.98 28.36 6.50
CA ILE A 153 4.90 29.00 7.43
C ILE A 153 5.36 30.35 6.89
N GLU A 154 5.76 30.45 5.62
CA GLU A 154 6.16 31.71 5.02
C GLU A 154 5.04 32.79 5.06
N VAL A 155 3.78 32.37 4.93
CA VAL A 155 2.62 33.28 5.05
C VAL A 155 2.45 33.76 6.49
N GLU A 156 2.53 32.84 7.48
CA GLU A 156 2.35 33.18 8.89
C GLU A 156 3.53 34.00 9.45
N GLU A 157 4.77 33.72 9.00
CA GLU A 157 5.95 34.54 9.37
C GLU A 157 5.80 35.99 8.90
N ARG A 158 5.43 36.19 7.61
CA ARG A 158 5.19 37.53 7.07
C ARG A 158 4.04 38.24 7.76
N ALA A 159 2.97 37.53 8.08
CA ALA A 159 1.83 38.09 8.83
C ALA A 159 2.22 38.50 10.26
N LEU A 160 3.02 37.67 10.95
CA LEU A 160 3.51 37.96 12.28
C LEU A 160 4.48 39.17 12.30
N GLU A 161 5.38 39.25 11.29
CA GLU A 161 6.27 40.38 11.13
C GLU A 161 5.48 41.70 10.98
N ASN A 162 4.45 41.74 10.15
CA ASN A 162 3.56 42.91 10.00
C ASN A 162 2.83 43.23 11.30
N ALA A 163 2.33 42.25 12.03
CA ALA A 163 1.63 42.44 13.30
C ALA A 163 2.58 42.97 14.38
N ARG A 164 3.82 42.48 14.46
CA ARG A 164 4.85 42.95 15.39
C ARG A 164 5.28 44.41 15.07
N ALA A 165 5.48 44.73 13.79
CA ALA A 165 5.81 46.09 13.35
C ALA A 165 4.68 47.06 13.72
N HIS A 166 3.42 46.65 13.54
CA HIS A 166 2.26 47.46 13.95
C HIS A 166 2.15 47.65 15.47
N LEU A 167 2.43 46.60 16.25
CA LEU A 167 2.48 46.69 17.73
C LEU A 167 3.56 47.65 18.19
N ASP A 168 4.78 47.57 17.66
CA ASP A 168 5.89 48.45 17.98
C ASP A 168 5.54 49.92 17.68
N TYR A 169 4.90 50.19 16.54
CA TYR A 169 4.42 51.51 16.18
C TYR A 169 3.34 52.01 17.17
N ALA A 170 2.37 51.19 17.56
CA ALA A 170 1.31 51.52 18.50
C ALA A 170 1.86 51.80 19.91
N GLN A 171 2.89 51.07 20.34
CA GLN A 171 3.60 51.27 21.59
C GLN A 171 4.32 52.62 21.62
N ARG A 172 5.12 52.93 20.59
CA ARG A 172 5.83 54.21 20.47
C ARG A 172 4.87 55.42 20.49
N ARG A 173 3.72 55.31 19.82
CA ARG A 173 2.68 56.37 19.87
C ARG A 173 2.06 56.54 21.23
N LEU A 174 1.86 55.45 21.97
CA LEU A 174 1.33 55.49 23.34
C LEU A 174 2.34 56.17 24.29
N GLU A 175 3.62 55.82 24.21
CA GLU A 175 4.71 56.43 24.98
C GLU A 175 4.87 57.92 24.70
N GLY A 176 4.71 58.30 23.41
CA GLY A 176 4.70 59.69 22.98
C GLY A 176 3.42 60.48 23.33
N GLY A 177 2.46 59.89 24.02
CA GLY A 177 1.19 60.50 24.40
C GLY A 177 0.19 60.74 23.27
N LEU A 178 0.48 60.24 22.06
CA LEU A 178 -0.34 60.39 20.84
C LEU A 178 -1.19 59.14 20.55
N GLY A 179 -0.99 58.07 21.30
CA GLY A 179 -1.64 56.76 21.09
C GLY A 179 -2.66 56.42 22.16
N SER A 180 -3.59 55.53 21.84
CA SER A 180 -4.56 54.96 22.78
C SER A 180 -4.06 53.59 23.30
N ARG A 181 -4.17 53.36 24.62
CA ARG A 181 -3.92 52.06 25.25
C ARG A 181 -4.75 50.94 24.59
N LEU A 182 -5.98 51.22 24.14
CA LEU A 182 -6.85 50.30 23.45
C LEU A 182 -6.20 49.84 22.11
N ASN A 183 -5.63 50.76 21.35
CA ASN A 183 -4.96 50.44 20.09
C ASN A 183 -3.74 49.54 20.28
N MET A 184 -2.93 49.84 21.31
CA MET A 184 -1.76 49.04 21.67
C MET A 184 -2.20 47.60 22.09
N LEU A 185 -3.24 47.47 22.93
CA LEU A 185 -3.74 46.16 23.37
C LEU A 185 -4.30 45.33 22.20
N ARG A 186 -4.99 45.97 21.24
CA ARG A 186 -5.47 45.28 20.03
C ARG A 186 -4.31 44.81 19.13
N ALA A 187 -3.30 45.64 18.93
CA ALA A 187 -2.11 45.24 18.18
C ALA A 187 -1.34 44.11 18.89
N SER A 188 -1.21 44.18 20.22
CA SER A 188 -0.62 43.10 21.02
C SER A 188 -1.39 41.79 20.91
N GLN A 189 -2.72 41.86 20.96
CA GLN A 189 -3.57 40.66 20.74
C GLN A 189 -3.33 40.03 19.36
N GLU A 190 -3.26 40.83 18.29
CA GLU A 190 -3.03 40.31 16.94
C GLU A 190 -1.64 39.67 16.81
N ALA A 191 -0.60 40.26 17.37
CA ALA A 191 0.74 39.69 17.41
C ALA A 191 0.78 38.35 18.16
N MET A 192 0.15 38.25 19.33
CA MET A 192 0.06 36.98 20.11
C MET A 192 -0.72 35.88 19.33
N VAL A 193 -1.80 36.26 18.65
CA VAL A 193 -2.55 35.33 17.78
C VAL A 193 -1.71 34.90 16.60
N GLY A 194 -0.89 35.81 16.03
CA GLY A 194 0.07 35.49 14.98
C GLY A 194 1.12 34.47 15.43
N GLU A 195 1.68 34.64 16.64
CA GLU A 195 2.62 33.67 17.22
C GLU A 195 1.99 32.27 17.34
N ALA A 196 0.78 32.20 17.91
CA ALA A 196 0.09 30.92 18.04
C ALA A 196 -0.20 30.24 16.69
N ARG A 197 -0.44 31.03 15.63
CA ARG A 197 -0.65 30.49 14.27
C ARG A 197 0.65 29.96 13.67
N LEU A 198 1.76 30.68 13.85
CA LEU A 198 3.07 30.22 13.38
C LEU A 198 3.46 28.89 14.04
N GLU A 199 3.31 28.78 15.36
CA GLU A 199 3.56 27.53 16.10
C GLU A 199 2.70 26.36 15.58
N ASN A 200 1.43 26.60 15.23
CA ASN A 200 0.56 25.59 14.64
C ASN A 200 1.02 25.21 13.23
N ALA A 201 1.48 26.14 12.42
CA ALA A 201 2.01 25.89 11.09
C ALA A 201 3.31 25.06 11.16
N GLU A 202 4.20 25.39 12.09
CA GLU A 202 5.42 24.60 12.33
C GLU A 202 5.11 23.18 12.81
N LEU A 203 4.11 23.01 13.69
CA LEU A 203 3.65 21.68 14.09
C LEU A 203 3.12 20.88 12.90
N ALA A 204 2.34 21.51 12.02
CA ALA A 204 1.81 20.87 10.81
C ALA A 204 2.94 20.46 9.85
N LEU A 205 4.01 21.25 9.74
CA LEU A 205 5.20 20.89 8.98
C LEU A 205 5.89 19.68 9.58
N ARG A 206 6.14 19.67 10.88
CA ARG A 206 6.73 18.51 11.59
C ARG A 206 5.91 17.23 11.37
N GLN A 207 4.59 17.33 11.46
CA GLN A 207 3.70 16.19 11.16
C GLN A 207 3.81 15.70 9.71
N SER A 208 3.98 16.61 8.75
CA SER A 208 4.15 16.26 7.34
C SER A 208 5.50 15.56 7.09
N TRP A 209 6.58 16.00 7.75
CA TRP A 209 7.89 15.35 7.70
C TRP A 209 7.87 13.93 8.23
N GLU A 210 7.24 13.71 9.39
CA GLU A 210 7.06 12.38 9.96
C GLU A 210 6.22 11.47 9.04
N ALA A 211 5.13 12.00 8.49
CA ALA A 211 4.30 11.25 7.56
C ALA A 211 5.06 10.84 6.29
N LEU A 212 5.93 11.71 5.76
CA LEU A 212 6.79 11.38 4.64
C LEU A 212 7.83 10.34 5.04
N GLY A 213 8.49 10.48 6.19
CA GLY A 213 9.44 9.49 6.72
C GLY A 213 8.85 8.09 6.83
N VAL A 214 7.63 7.97 7.35
CA VAL A 214 6.90 6.68 7.44
C VAL A 214 6.69 6.04 6.06
N LEU A 215 6.32 6.82 5.04
CA LEU A 215 6.12 6.29 3.68
C LEU A 215 7.42 5.85 3.03
N LEU A 216 8.55 6.51 3.35
CA LEU A 216 9.88 6.17 2.87
C LEU A 216 10.54 5.04 3.67
N ALA A 217 9.89 4.57 4.75
CA ALA A 217 10.46 3.64 5.73
C ALA A 217 11.81 4.15 6.31
N GLU A 218 11.92 5.46 6.54
CA GLU A 218 13.04 6.07 7.25
C GLU A 218 12.68 6.23 8.74
N ASP A 219 13.67 6.05 9.62
CA ASP A 219 13.50 6.21 11.06
C ASP A 219 13.71 7.68 11.45
N GLY A 220 12.76 8.53 11.07
CA GLY A 220 12.77 9.95 11.39
C GLY A 220 12.12 10.85 10.33
N PRO A 221 12.07 12.16 10.63
CA PRO A 221 11.44 13.15 9.77
C PRO A 221 12.24 13.37 8.48
N VAL A 222 11.52 13.52 7.36
CA VAL A 222 12.10 13.77 6.04
C VAL A 222 11.46 15.02 5.43
N ASP A 223 12.30 15.92 4.91
CA ASP A 223 11.87 17.14 4.25
C ASP A 223 11.86 17.02 2.73
N ALA A 224 11.13 17.90 2.05
CA ALA A 224 11.07 18.01 0.60
C ALA A 224 12.10 19.03 0.09
N ALA A 225 13.00 18.61 -0.81
CA ALA A 225 14.07 19.47 -1.33
C ALA A 225 13.59 20.50 -2.36
N GLY A 226 12.39 20.36 -2.95
CA GLY A 226 11.87 21.29 -3.95
C GLY A 226 10.54 20.83 -4.53
N GLU A 227 9.90 21.71 -5.27
CA GLU A 227 8.59 21.46 -5.88
C GLU A 227 8.73 20.60 -7.14
N PRO A 228 7.93 19.50 -7.27
CA PRO A 228 7.92 18.68 -8.48
C PRO A 228 7.20 19.43 -9.63
N ALA A 229 7.66 19.21 -10.86
CA ALA A 229 6.99 19.69 -12.06
C ALA A 229 6.23 18.55 -12.73
N PHE A 230 4.89 18.61 -12.70
CA PHE A 230 4.04 17.64 -13.38
C PHE A 230 3.71 18.14 -14.80
N ALA A 231 4.24 17.45 -15.81
CA ALA A 231 3.93 17.73 -17.21
C ALA A 231 2.60 17.05 -17.57
N VAL A 232 1.59 17.86 -17.91
CA VAL A 232 0.28 17.36 -18.34
C VAL A 232 0.30 17.14 -19.86
N PRO A 233 -0.11 15.94 -20.37
CA PRO A 233 -0.20 15.70 -21.80
C PRO A 233 -1.16 16.66 -22.49
N ALA A 234 -0.75 17.22 -23.64
CA ALA A 234 -1.58 18.15 -24.40
C ALA A 234 -2.80 17.48 -25.06
N SER A 235 -2.70 16.21 -25.41
CA SER A 235 -3.79 15.41 -25.98
C SER A 235 -3.93 14.09 -25.21
N ILE A 236 -5.16 13.75 -24.88
CA ILE A 236 -5.50 12.51 -24.18
C ILE A 236 -6.29 11.63 -25.16
N ASP A 237 -5.70 10.52 -25.59
CA ASP A 237 -6.40 9.52 -26.39
C ASP A 237 -7.21 8.62 -25.46
N GLU A 238 -8.52 8.51 -25.71
CA GLU A 238 -9.45 7.74 -24.88
C GLU A 238 -9.14 6.23 -24.90
N ALA A 239 -8.49 5.74 -25.95
CA ALA A 239 -8.13 4.34 -26.07
C ALA A 239 -6.80 3.98 -25.37
N SER A 240 -5.88 4.92 -25.20
CA SER A 240 -4.53 4.64 -24.71
C SER A 240 -4.47 4.46 -23.19
N TRP A 241 -5.17 5.30 -22.42
CA TRP A 241 -5.10 5.24 -20.96
C TRP A 241 -5.70 3.95 -20.37
N ALA A 242 -6.69 3.35 -21.04
CA ALA A 242 -7.28 2.10 -20.58
C ALA A 242 -6.28 0.92 -20.63
N LEU A 243 -5.25 1.01 -21.47
CA LEU A 243 -4.21 -0.01 -21.61
C LEU A 243 -3.02 0.20 -20.65
N SER A 244 -2.89 1.37 -20.05
CA SER A 244 -1.79 1.72 -19.14
C SER A 244 -2.16 1.67 -17.66
N ARG A 245 -3.45 1.73 -17.31
CA ARG A 245 -3.92 1.73 -15.91
C ARG A 245 -3.73 0.36 -15.25
N PRO A 246 -2.93 0.26 -14.16
CA PRO A 246 -2.66 -1.01 -13.47
C PRO A 246 -3.91 -1.67 -12.88
N ASP A 247 -4.87 -0.90 -12.36
CA ASP A 247 -6.14 -1.39 -11.80
C ASP A 247 -6.99 -2.10 -12.86
N LEU A 248 -7.12 -1.52 -14.07
CA LEU A 248 -7.83 -2.14 -15.19
C LEU A 248 -7.10 -3.39 -15.70
N LEU A 249 -5.77 -3.35 -15.77
CA LEU A 249 -4.97 -4.51 -16.17
C LEU A 249 -5.10 -5.66 -15.18
N ALA A 250 -5.07 -5.38 -13.87
CA ALA A 250 -5.25 -6.37 -12.81
C ALA A 250 -6.66 -6.99 -12.88
N GLN A 251 -7.71 -6.17 -13.01
CA GLN A 251 -9.08 -6.67 -13.11
C GLN A 251 -9.31 -7.49 -14.38
N ASN A 252 -8.73 -7.09 -15.51
CA ASN A 252 -8.76 -7.88 -16.75
C ASN A 252 -8.08 -9.25 -16.59
N ALA A 253 -6.96 -9.32 -15.86
CA ALA A 253 -6.29 -10.59 -15.58
C ALA A 253 -7.16 -11.49 -14.70
N ILE A 254 -7.90 -10.92 -13.72
CA ILE A 254 -8.87 -11.66 -12.89
C ILE A 254 -9.98 -12.25 -13.77
N VAL A 255 -10.54 -11.46 -14.70
CA VAL A 255 -11.57 -11.95 -15.65
C VAL A 255 -11.02 -13.11 -16.49
N ARG A 256 -9.83 -12.95 -17.10
CA ARG A 256 -9.18 -14.01 -17.89
C ARG A 256 -8.91 -15.28 -17.07
N SER A 257 -8.49 -15.15 -15.80
CA SER A 257 -8.29 -16.30 -14.92
C SER A 257 -9.61 -17.02 -14.63
N ALA A 258 -10.67 -16.27 -14.30
CA ALA A 258 -12.01 -16.84 -14.07
C ALA A 258 -12.59 -17.54 -15.33
N GLU A 259 -12.47 -16.93 -16.50
CA GLU A 259 -12.90 -17.53 -17.78
C GLU A 259 -12.15 -18.81 -18.10
N ARG A 260 -10.85 -18.87 -17.77
CA ARG A 260 -10.06 -20.10 -17.91
C ARG A 260 -10.62 -21.23 -17.03
N VAL A 261 -11.00 -20.91 -15.78
CA VAL A 261 -11.60 -21.89 -14.86
C VAL A 261 -12.91 -22.46 -15.40
N VAL A 262 -13.76 -21.64 -16.01
CA VAL A 262 -14.99 -22.09 -16.68
C VAL A 262 -14.66 -22.98 -17.89
N ARG A 263 -13.77 -22.51 -18.76
CA ARG A 263 -13.36 -23.25 -19.96
C ARG A 263 -12.76 -24.61 -19.64
N ASP A 264 -12.04 -24.74 -18.54
CA ASP A 264 -11.39 -25.97 -18.10
C ASP A 264 -12.31 -26.87 -17.24
N SER A 265 -13.56 -26.46 -16.96
CA SER A 265 -14.51 -27.19 -16.09
C SER A 265 -14.81 -28.63 -16.57
N TRP A 266 -14.77 -28.89 -17.88
CA TRP A 266 -14.96 -30.24 -18.41
C TRP A 266 -13.86 -31.23 -17.99
N LYS A 267 -12.67 -30.73 -17.63
CA LYS A 267 -11.53 -31.52 -17.19
C LYS A 267 -11.75 -32.19 -15.83
N ASP A 268 -12.68 -31.67 -15.03
CA ASP A 268 -13.03 -32.22 -13.72
C ASP A 268 -13.75 -33.59 -13.85
N VAL A 269 -14.42 -33.81 -14.97
CA VAL A 269 -15.13 -35.05 -15.27
C VAL A 269 -14.43 -35.86 -16.39
N ALA A 270 -13.30 -35.42 -16.88
CA ALA A 270 -12.52 -36.14 -17.87
C ALA A 270 -11.93 -37.44 -17.25
N PRO A 271 -11.67 -38.47 -18.07
CA PRO A 271 -11.01 -39.68 -17.60
C PRO A 271 -9.69 -39.36 -16.92
N SER A 272 -9.41 -40.04 -15.81
CA SER A 272 -8.12 -39.95 -15.12
C SER A 272 -7.49 -41.32 -15.01
N ALA A 273 -6.18 -41.42 -15.21
CA ALA A 273 -5.43 -42.65 -15.07
C ALA A 273 -4.28 -42.46 -14.08
N GLU A 274 -4.13 -43.44 -13.19
CA GLU A 274 -3.07 -43.48 -12.19
C GLU A 274 -2.37 -44.83 -12.25
N ALA A 275 -1.05 -44.80 -12.20
CA ALA A 275 -0.22 -46.00 -12.05
C ALA A 275 0.28 -46.06 -10.60
N SER A 276 0.14 -47.23 -9.97
CA SER A 276 0.72 -47.51 -8.65
C SER A 276 1.65 -48.73 -8.72
N PHE A 277 2.72 -48.66 -7.91
CA PHE A 277 3.63 -49.76 -7.64
C PHE A 277 3.76 -49.92 -6.12
N ASP A 278 3.35 -51.08 -5.62
CA ASP A 278 3.20 -51.40 -4.20
C ASP A 278 4.11 -52.58 -3.80
N PRO A 279 5.39 -52.40 -3.53
CA PRO A 279 6.26 -53.44 -2.96
C PRO A 279 5.95 -53.65 -1.47
N GLN A 280 5.92 -54.90 -1.01
CA GLN A 280 5.61 -55.26 0.37
C GLN A 280 6.54 -56.36 0.86
N TYR A 281 7.02 -56.26 2.11
CA TYR A 281 7.73 -57.28 2.84
C TYR A 281 7.00 -57.57 4.16
N VAL A 282 6.68 -58.84 4.41
CA VAL A 282 5.90 -59.29 5.56
C VAL A 282 6.70 -60.30 6.33
N THR A 283 6.79 -60.16 7.67
CA THR A 283 7.50 -61.06 8.56
C THR A 283 6.75 -61.24 9.89
N PRO A 284 6.58 -62.46 10.40
CA PRO A 284 6.71 -63.75 9.70
C PRO A 284 5.68 -63.89 8.57
N ALA A 285 6.04 -64.64 7.52
CA ALA A 285 5.13 -64.97 6.41
C ALA A 285 4.06 -65.98 6.86
N GLY A 286 2.87 -65.87 6.27
CA GLY A 286 1.83 -66.89 6.42
C GLY A 286 1.96 -68.01 5.36
N LEU A 287 1.24 -69.12 5.55
CA LEU A 287 1.30 -70.28 4.64
C LEU A 287 1.03 -69.95 3.17
N PHE A 288 0.14 -68.98 2.90
CA PHE A 288 -0.23 -68.54 1.54
C PHE A 288 0.20 -67.11 1.26
N GLN A 289 1.00 -66.50 2.15
CA GLN A 289 1.49 -65.13 2.01
C GLN A 289 3.01 -65.15 1.89
N PRO A 290 3.57 -64.99 0.67
CA PRO A 290 5.01 -64.83 0.52
C PRO A 290 5.55 -63.65 1.31
N SER A 291 6.78 -63.80 1.84
CA SER A 291 7.44 -62.70 2.57
C SER A 291 7.70 -61.45 1.72
N ARG A 292 7.80 -61.62 0.41
CA ARG A 292 8.03 -60.51 -0.54
C ARG A 292 6.99 -60.58 -1.65
N THR A 293 6.26 -59.46 -1.81
CA THR A 293 5.27 -59.32 -2.89
C THR A 293 5.40 -57.95 -3.47
N TRP A 294 4.99 -57.81 -4.69
CA TRP A 294 4.82 -56.49 -5.34
C TRP A 294 3.55 -56.51 -6.19
N ARG A 295 2.95 -55.34 -6.35
CA ARG A 295 1.79 -55.17 -7.23
C ARG A 295 2.01 -53.93 -8.08
N PHE A 296 1.78 -54.07 -9.38
CA PHE A 296 1.69 -52.90 -10.28
C PHE A 296 0.23 -52.83 -10.76
N THR A 297 -0.37 -51.63 -10.60
CA THR A 297 -1.76 -51.41 -10.98
C THR A 297 -1.84 -50.14 -11.82
N VAL A 298 -2.54 -50.18 -12.93
CA VAL A 298 -2.97 -49.02 -13.69
C VAL A 298 -4.49 -48.95 -13.57
N SER A 299 -4.98 -47.88 -12.96
CA SER A 299 -6.41 -47.62 -12.79
C SER A 299 -6.85 -46.49 -13.70
N LEU A 300 -7.91 -46.70 -14.50
CA LEU A 300 -8.58 -45.65 -15.26
C LEU A 300 -9.94 -45.39 -14.63
N THR A 301 -10.20 -44.17 -14.24
CA THR A 301 -11.45 -43.75 -13.61
C THR A 301 -12.15 -42.72 -14.47
N GLN A 302 -13.42 -43.00 -14.83
CA GLN A 302 -14.28 -42.07 -15.56
C GLN A 302 -15.56 -41.85 -14.77
N PRO A 303 -15.79 -40.65 -14.21
CA PRO A 303 -17.09 -40.31 -13.62
C PRO A 303 -18.17 -40.27 -14.72
N LEU A 304 -19.20 -41.11 -14.59
CA LEU A 304 -20.30 -41.14 -15.57
C LEU A 304 -21.49 -40.28 -15.13
N TYR A 305 -21.76 -40.25 -13.81
CA TYR A 305 -22.83 -39.46 -13.24
C TYR A 305 -22.50 -39.03 -11.80
N LEU A 306 -22.57 -37.73 -11.52
CA LEU A 306 -22.25 -37.13 -10.26
C LEU A 306 -23.45 -36.41 -9.59
N GLY A 307 -24.69 -36.92 -9.85
CA GLY A 307 -25.88 -36.33 -9.21
C GLY A 307 -26.16 -34.86 -9.57
N GLY A 308 -25.65 -34.36 -10.68
CA GLY A 308 -25.78 -32.95 -11.08
C GLY A 308 -24.67 -32.02 -10.53
N LEU A 309 -23.75 -32.53 -9.70
CA LEU A 309 -22.67 -31.72 -9.12
C LEU A 309 -21.87 -30.92 -10.16
N GLN A 310 -21.53 -31.54 -11.29
CA GLN A 310 -20.75 -30.86 -12.35
C GLN A 310 -21.49 -29.64 -12.92
N ARG A 311 -22.80 -29.74 -13.11
CA ARG A 311 -23.59 -28.60 -13.61
C ARG A 311 -23.64 -27.47 -12.58
N ALA A 312 -23.77 -27.80 -11.30
CA ALA A 312 -23.79 -26.83 -10.22
C ALA A 312 -22.45 -26.10 -10.09
N VAL A 313 -21.33 -26.84 -10.12
CA VAL A 313 -19.97 -26.27 -10.08
C VAL A 313 -19.68 -25.39 -11.31
N THR A 314 -20.09 -25.84 -12.51
CA THR A 314 -19.91 -25.01 -13.73
C THR A 314 -20.74 -23.73 -13.62
N ARG A 315 -21.98 -23.81 -13.14
CA ARG A 315 -22.83 -22.62 -12.94
C ARG A 315 -22.27 -21.66 -11.89
N GLU A 316 -21.73 -22.17 -10.80
CA GLU A 316 -21.01 -21.36 -9.78
C GLU A 316 -19.84 -20.59 -10.43
N ARG A 317 -19.01 -21.27 -11.23
CA ARG A 317 -17.88 -20.64 -11.93
C ARG A 317 -18.30 -19.60 -12.95
N GLU A 318 -19.40 -19.83 -13.67
CA GLU A 318 -19.99 -18.84 -14.60
C GLU A 318 -20.41 -17.57 -13.86
N ILE A 319 -21.05 -17.71 -12.69
CA ILE A 319 -21.44 -16.57 -11.86
C ILE A 319 -20.20 -15.79 -11.37
N VAL A 320 -19.09 -16.47 -11.04
CA VAL A 320 -17.83 -15.82 -10.70
C VAL A 320 -17.26 -15.01 -11.88
N VAL A 321 -17.37 -15.52 -13.11
CA VAL A 321 -16.99 -14.76 -14.33
C VAL A 321 -17.88 -13.53 -14.50
N ASP A 322 -19.20 -13.68 -14.36
CA ASP A 322 -20.12 -12.56 -14.49
C ASP A 322 -19.85 -11.49 -13.44
N ALA A 323 -19.59 -11.89 -12.18
CA ALA A 323 -19.21 -10.97 -11.11
C ALA A 323 -17.90 -10.21 -11.45
N ALA A 324 -16.89 -10.92 -11.97
CA ALA A 324 -15.60 -10.30 -12.35
C ALA A 324 -15.76 -9.32 -13.53
N ARG A 325 -16.64 -9.63 -14.50
CA ARG A 325 -16.97 -8.75 -15.64
C ARG A 325 -17.74 -7.51 -15.20
N PHE A 326 -18.72 -7.65 -14.30
CA PHE A 326 -19.42 -6.50 -13.73
C PHE A 326 -18.48 -5.58 -12.94
N ALA A 327 -17.54 -6.16 -12.18
CA ALA A 327 -16.50 -5.38 -11.50
C ALA A 327 -15.62 -4.61 -12.50
N LEU A 328 -15.21 -5.25 -13.61
CA LEU A 328 -14.45 -4.59 -14.68
C LEU A 328 -15.25 -3.43 -15.29
N THR A 329 -16.52 -3.68 -15.66
CA THR A 329 -17.39 -2.64 -16.23
C THR A 329 -17.57 -1.46 -15.27
N GLY A 330 -17.76 -1.74 -13.97
CA GLY A 330 -17.83 -0.69 -12.94
C GLY A 330 -16.55 0.14 -12.86
N LEU A 331 -15.40 -0.53 -12.86
CA LEU A 331 -14.09 0.10 -12.82
C LEU A 331 -13.82 0.95 -14.07
N GLU A 332 -14.21 0.47 -15.27
CA GLU A 332 -14.09 1.24 -16.50
C GLU A 332 -14.95 2.52 -16.49
N ILE A 333 -16.19 2.43 -15.97
CA ILE A 333 -17.08 3.59 -15.82
C ILE A 333 -16.45 4.61 -14.86
N GLN A 334 -15.93 4.13 -13.72
CA GLN A 334 -15.25 4.95 -12.73
C GLN A 334 -14.01 5.62 -13.34
N ALA A 335 -13.15 4.86 -14.01
CA ALA A 335 -11.92 5.36 -14.64
C ALA A 335 -12.21 6.47 -15.67
N ARG A 336 -13.24 6.29 -16.53
CA ARG A 336 -13.66 7.35 -17.45
C ARG A 336 -14.14 8.61 -16.72
N SER A 337 -14.83 8.44 -15.60
CA SER A 337 -15.28 9.56 -14.77
C SER A 337 -14.09 10.29 -14.14
N GLU A 338 -13.12 9.54 -13.60
CA GLU A 338 -11.90 10.09 -13.00
C GLU A 338 -11.09 10.92 -14.00
N VAL A 339 -10.85 10.40 -15.20
CA VAL A 339 -10.14 11.15 -16.27
C VAL A 339 -10.87 12.45 -16.62
N ARG A 340 -12.21 12.40 -16.78
CA ARG A 340 -12.98 13.63 -17.09
C ARG A 340 -12.92 14.63 -15.94
N LEU A 341 -13.07 14.16 -14.70
CA LEU A 341 -13.02 15.02 -13.52
C LEU A 341 -11.63 15.62 -13.31
N ALA A 342 -10.57 14.81 -13.39
CA ALA A 342 -9.20 15.27 -13.24
C ALA A 342 -8.83 16.34 -14.28
N ARG A 343 -9.26 16.16 -15.54
CA ARG A 343 -9.06 17.16 -16.60
C ARG A 343 -9.80 18.48 -16.32
N ALA A 344 -11.06 18.38 -15.86
CA ALA A 344 -11.83 19.55 -15.48
C ALA A 344 -11.22 20.25 -14.26
N SER A 345 -10.70 19.47 -13.28
CA SER A 345 -10.04 19.99 -12.07
C SER A 345 -8.79 20.79 -12.42
N VAL A 346 -7.90 20.29 -13.28
CA VAL A 346 -6.71 21.03 -13.73
C VAL A 346 -7.11 22.38 -14.31
N THR A 347 -8.06 22.41 -15.25
CA THR A 347 -8.51 23.66 -15.89
C THR A 347 -9.13 24.62 -14.88
N SER A 348 -9.92 24.10 -13.92
CA SER A 348 -10.60 24.91 -12.91
C SER A 348 -9.61 25.50 -11.91
N PHE A 349 -8.66 24.68 -11.41
CA PHE A 349 -7.70 25.14 -10.41
C PHE A 349 -6.66 26.09 -11.01
N ASP A 350 -6.23 25.92 -12.27
CA ASP A 350 -5.37 26.92 -12.95
C ASP A 350 -6.06 28.31 -13.04
N ARG A 351 -7.36 28.35 -13.37
CA ARG A 351 -8.13 29.61 -13.36
C ARG A 351 -8.32 30.18 -11.97
N SER A 352 -8.60 29.30 -10.99
CA SER A 352 -8.75 29.70 -9.58
C SER A 352 -7.45 30.32 -9.06
N LEU A 353 -6.31 29.68 -9.31
CA LEU A 353 -4.99 30.20 -8.91
C LEU A 353 -4.72 31.58 -9.47
N ALA A 354 -5.03 31.83 -10.76
CA ALA A 354 -4.88 33.15 -11.35
C ALA A 354 -5.74 34.21 -10.63
N SER A 355 -6.99 33.87 -10.28
CA SER A 355 -7.90 34.77 -9.57
C SER A 355 -7.43 35.05 -8.11
N VAL A 356 -6.97 34.01 -7.41
CA VAL A 356 -6.52 34.15 -6.01
C VAL A 356 -5.23 34.94 -5.92
N ARG A 357 -4.27 34.74 -6.87
CA ARG A 357 -3.07 35.57 -6.96
C ARG A 357 -3.39 37.05 -7.22
N ALA A 358 -4.37 37.31 -8.08
CA ALA A 358 -4.82 38.70 -8.30
C ALA A 358 -5.44 39.30 -7.03
N ALA A 359 -6.20 38.51 -6.26
CA ALA A 359 -6.77 38.94 -4.98
C ALA A 359 -5.69 39.20 -3.91
N GLU A 360 -4.67 38.33 -3.83
CA GLU A 360 -3.52 38.52 -2.93
C GLU A 360 -2.78 39.85 -3.25
N ALA A 361 -2.49 40.11 -4.52
CA ALA A 361 -1.84 41.36 -4.92
C ALA A 361 -2.66 42.59 -4.49
N ARG A 362 -4.00 42.55 -4.62
CA ARG A 362 -4.88 43.63 -4.14
C ARG A 362 -4.91 43.74 -2.63
N ALA A 363 -4.95 42.65 -1.91
CA ALA A 363 -4.92 42.65 -0.45
C ALA A 363 -3.59 43.21 0.10
N ALA A 364 -2.47 42.89 -0.53
CA ALA A 364 -1.16 43.47 -0.22
C ALA A 364 -1.12 44.98 -0.49
N GLU A 365 -1.69 45.45 -1.61
CA GLU A 365 -1.80 46.87 -1.93
C GLU A 365 -2.66 47.62 -0.88
N VAL A 366 -3.82 47.03 -0.51
CA VAL A 366 -4.69 47.61 0.54
C VAL A 366 -3.96 47.71 1.86
N LEU A 367 -3.23 46.65 2.27
CA LEU A 367 -2.44 46.66 3.51
C LEU A 367 -1.39 47.79 3.48
N SER A 368 -0.67 47.95 2.39
CA SER A 368 0.34 49.02 2.24
C SER A 368 -0.27 50.41 2.34
N ILE A 369 -1.37 50.67 1.64
CA ILE A 369 -2.08 51.97 1.66
C ILE A 369 -2.63 52.23 3.07
N THR A 370 -3.26 51.25 3.70
CA THR A 370 -3.87 51.39 5.02
C THR A 370 -2.82 51.63 6.10
N THR A 371 -1.67 50.94 6.03
CA THR A 371 -0.55 51.15 6.95
C THR A 371 -0.01 52.59 6.84
N THR A 372 0.26 53.06 5.62
CA THR A 372 0.73 54.45 5.37
C THR A 372 -0.29 55.48 5.81
N SER A 373 -1.57 55.27 5.56
CA SER A 373 -2.66 56.15 5.99
C SER A 373 -2.79 56.20 7.52
N PHE A 374 -2.54 55.09 8.22
CA PHE A 374 -2.53 55.03 9.68
C PHE A 374 -1.36 55.83 10.27
N GLU A 375 -0.18 55.76 9.67
CA GLU A 375 1.00 56.50 10.09
C GLU A 375 0.78 58.04 10.08
N VAL A 376 0.06 58.51 9.05
CA VAL A 376 -0.29 59.95 8.96
C VAL A 376 -1.60 60.32 9.69
N GLY A 377 -2.25 59.35 10.32
CA GLY A 377 -3.47 59.57 11.11
C GLY A 377 -4.76 59.65 10.28
N ALA A 378 -4.74 59.26 9.02
CA ALA A 378 -5.89 59.32 8.08
C ALA A 378 -6.85 58.09 8.21
N THR A 379 -6.42 57.00 8.89
CA THR A 379 -7.24 55.80 9.08
C THR A 379 -7.16 55.27 10.53
N THR A 380 -7.97 54.29 10.85
CA THR A 380 -8.08 53.73 12.21
C THR A 380 -7.23 52.48 12.42
N ASN A 381 -6.85 52.18 13.66
CA ASN A 381 -6.10 50.97 14.02
C ASN A 381 -6.83 49.69 13.61
N ILE A 382 -8.16 49.66 13.62
CA ILE A 382 -8.96 48.49 13.27
C ILE A 382 -8.88 48.20 11.77
N GLU A 383 -8.83 49.23 10.93
CA GLU A 383 -8.68 49.08 9.49
C GLU A 383 -7.33 48.46 9.11
N VAL A 384 -6.24 48.82 9.85
CA VAL A 384 -4.93 48.19 9.66
C VAL A 384 -4.98 46.70 10.03
N ILE A 385 -5.57 46.35 11.17
CA ILE A 385 -5.70 44.95 11.61
C ILE A 385 -6.55 44.14 10.61
N ASP A 386 -7.63 44.74 10.12
CA ASP A 386 -8.48 44.05 9.13
C ASP A 386 -7.75 43.87 7.77
N ALA A 387 -6.96 44.87 7.34
CA ALA A 387 -6.12 44.73 6.15
C ALA A 387 -5.02 43.68 6.32
N GLN A 388 -4.38 43.61 7.51
CA GLN A 388 -3.40 42.55 7.82
C GLN A 388 -4.01 41.15 7.77
N ARG A 389 -5.19 40.96 8.35
CA ARG A 389 -5.93 39.68 8.30
C ARG A 389 -6.29 39.33 6.87
N SER A 390 -6.81 40.30 6.10
CA SER A 390 -7.18 40.09 4.69
C SER A 390 -5.97 39.70 3.83
N ALA A 391 -4.82 40.34 4.02
CA ALA A 391 -3.59 40.01 3.29
C ALA A 391 -3.06 38.61 3.64
N ARG A 392 -3.08 38.23 4.92
CA ARG A 392 -2.73 36.88 5.37
C ARG A 392 -3.69 35.82 4.78
N ASP A 393 -5.00 36.04 4.88
CA ASP A 393 -6.00 35.11 4.36
C ASP A 393 -5.86 34.91 2.84
N ALA A 394 -5.55 35.99 2.12
CA ALA A 394 -5.25 35.94 0.70
C ALA A 394 -3.96 35.12 0.40
N GLY A 395 -2.89 35.32 1.18
CA GLY A 395 -1.66 34.53 1.04
C GLY A 395 -1.90 33.03 1.33
N THR A 396 -2.66 32.71 2.37
CA THR A 396 -3.07 31.34 2.67
C THR A 396 -3.88 30.74 1.51
N ALA A 397 -4.80 31.52 0.92
CA ALA A 397 -5.60 31.07 -0.22
C ALA A 397 -4.72 30.79 -1.45
N VAL A 398 -3.65 31.56 -1.68
CA VAL A 398 -2.67 31.28 -2.77
C VAL A 398 -1.93 29.99 -2.49
N ALA A 399 -1.40 29.77 -1.30
CA ALA A 399 -0.68 28.55 -0.94
C ALA A 399 -1.56 27.28 -1.13
N LEU A 400 -2.84 27.37 -0.76
CA LEU A 400 -3.80 26.28 -0.95
C LEU A 400 -4.13 26.08 -2.45
N ALA A 401 -4.26 27.15 -3.23
CA ALA A 401 -4.56 27.05 -4.66
C ALA A 401 -3.38 26.47 -5.46
N GLU A 402 -2.14 26.78 -5.08
CA GLU A 402 -0.94 26.18 -5.67
C GLU A 402 -0.85 24.69 -5.40
N ASP A 403 -1.08 24.26 -4.13
CA ASP A 403 -1.17 22.84 -3.79
C ASP A 403 -2.29 22.13 -4.59
N ALA A 404 -3.46 22.75 -4.72
CA ALA A 404 -4.59 22.21 -5.47
C ALA A 404 -4.26 22.01 -6.96
N VAL A 405 -3.53 22.93 -7.59
CA VAL A 405 -3.07 22.79 -8.99
C VAL A 405 -2.12 21.60 -9.11
N GLN A 406 -1.13 21.47 -8.24
CA GLN A 406 -0.17 20.37 -8.30
C GLN A 406 -0.86 19.01 -8.07
N ARG A 407 -1.77 18.93 -7.11
CA ARG A 407 -2.57 17.72 -6.86
C ARG A 407 -3.44 17.36 -8.06
N ALA A 408 -4.11 18.33 -8.67
CA ALA A 408 -4.94 18.09 -9.84
C ALA A 408 -4.13 17.57 -11.05
N ARG A 409 -2.91 18.06 -11.23
CA ARG A 409 -1.99 17.57 -12.27
C ARG A 409 -1.53 16.15 -11.97
N LEU A 410 -1.15 15.86 -10.72
CA LEU A 410 -0.82 14.51 -10.26
C LEU A 410 -2.00 13.56 -10.48
N ASP A 411 -3.20 13.94 -10.04
CA ASP A 411 -4.41 13.12 -10.17
C ASP A 411 -4.73 12.82 -11.64
N LEU A 412 -4.46 13.76 -12.55
CA LEU A 412 -4.63 13.53 -13.97
C LEU A 412 -3.63 12.51 -14.53
N LEU A 413 -2.34 12.59 -14.13
CA LEU A 413 -1.33 11.60 -14.52
C LEU A 413 -1.66 10.20 -13.98
N VAL A 414 -2.15 10.12 -12.75
CA VAL A 414 -2.62 8.87 -12.14
C VAL A 414 -3.82 8.31 -12.89
N ALA A 415 -4.81 9.15 -13.20
CA ALA A 415 -6.01 8.74 -13.93
C ALA A 415 -5.70 8.25 -15.36
N LEU A 416 -4.63 8.73 -15.97
CA LEU A 416 -4.14 8.28 -17.26
C LEU A 416 -3.25 7.03 -17.20
N GLY A 417 -2.85 6.59 -15.99
CA GLY A 417 -1.91 5.49 -15.81
C GLY A 417 -0.46 5.85 -16.20
N GLU A 418 -0.13 7.15 -16.23
CA GLU A 418 1.21 7.67 -16.57
C GLU A 418 2.08 7.98 -15.34
N PHE A 419 1.59 7.67 -14.13
CA PHE A 419 2.32 7.89 -12.88
C PHE A 419 2.44 6.58 -12.08
N PRO A 420 3.61 6.30 -11.45
CA PRO A 420 4.91 6.96 -11.61
C PRO A 420 5.54 6.66 -12.97
N GLN A 421 6.31 7.60 -13.48
CA GLN A 421 7.06 7.43 -14.74
C GLN A 421 8.38 6.72 -14.52
#